data_68c1828d307642389f82fa90c91d630c
#
_entry.id   68c1828d307642389f82fa90c91d630c
#
_cell.length_a   1.000
_cell.length_b   1.000
_cell.length_c   1.000
_cell.angle_alpha   90.00
_cell.angle_beta   90.00
_cell.angle_gamma   90.00
#
_symmetry.space_group_name_H-M   'P 1'
#
loop_
_entity.id
_entity.type
_entity.pdbx_description
1 polymer ?
#
loop_
_entity_poly.entity_id
_entity_poly.type
_entity_poly.pdbx_seq_one_letter_code
_entity_poly.pdbx_strand_id
1 'polypeptide(L)'
;MTIEKGRPWGSAGPLAVDGVLAATDAEVRALVEQARQAGRPPAEVGLVGGDLCRTVGGRGDRARLATPDAVRLPVDVAAVTIDGESHWFVAHLVARRSWWRGRVVAVMNAQWIGRWDVAPRSHPNDGLLDLFDGSPSLDDRWKARRRLITGTHVPPPAI
;
A
#
# COMPACT_ATOMS: atom_id res chain seq x y z
N MET A 1 -16.37 -1.52 2.91
CA MET A 1 -17.15 -0.25 2.90
C MET A 1 -16.31 0.72 2.11
N THR A 2 -16.74 1.07 0.91
CA THR A 2 -16.01 1.97 -0.01
C THR A 2 -16.11 3.40 0.47
N ILE A 3 -15.06 4.19 0.29
CA ILE A 3 -15.07 5.61 0.65
C ILE A 3 -16.10 6.39 -0.15
N GLU A 4 -16.72 7.38 0.52
CA GLU A 4 -17.60 8.35 -0.11
C GLU A 4 -16.96 9.75 -0.04
N LYS A 5 -16.99 10.47 -1.16
CA LYS A 5 -16.43 11.82 -1.25
C LYS A 5 -17.05 12.75 -0.18
N GLY A 6 -16.20 13.38 0.61
CA GLY A 6 -16.62 14.34 1.64
C GLY A 6 -17.04 13.69 2.97
N ARG A 7 -16.95 12.38 3.12
CA ARG A 7 -17.16 11.70 4.40
C ARG A 7 -15.83 11.23 5.02
N PRO A 8 -15.68 11.34 6.35
CA PRO A 8 -14.56 10.71 7.04
C PRO A 8 -14.61 9.19 6.81
N TRP A 9 -13.50 8.60 6.38
CA TRP A 9 -13.39 7.16 6.15
C TRP A 9 -12.75 6.40 7.32
N GLY A 10 -12.48 7.09 8.42
CA GLY A 10 -11.90 6.55 9.63
C GLY A 10 -12.58 7.08 10.89
N SER A 11 -12.16 6.56 12.03
CA SER A 11 -12.58 6.96 13.36
C SER A 11 -11.40 7.25 14.27
N ALA A 12 -11.52 8.23 15.15
CA ALA A 12 -10.52 8.48 16.19
C ALA A 12 -10.58 7.42 17.29
N GLY A 13 -9.44 7.11 17.87
CA GLY A 13 -9.33 6.22 19.02
C GLY A 13 -7.98 5.49 19.09
N PRO A 14 -7.53 5.11 20.28
CA PRO A 14 -6.27 4.40 20.47
C PRO A 14 -6.31 3.02 19.80
N LEU A 15 -5.13 2.49 19.49
CA LEU A 15 -4.97 1.10 19.04
C LEU A 15 -5.63 0.16 20.06
N ALA A 16 -6.33 -0.87 19.59
CA ALA A 16 -6.94 -1.88 20.43
C ALA A 16 -5.89 -2.53 21.36
N VAL A 17 -6.34 -3.03 22.52
CA VAL A 17 -5.45 -3.64 23.54
C VAL A 17 -4.73 -4.88 22.98
N ASP A 18 -5.40 -5.63 22.09
CA ASP A 18 -4.88 -6.79 21.38
C ASP A 18 -4.29 -6.43 19.99
N GLY A 19 -4.21 -5.13 19.70
CA GLY A 19 -3.63 -4.64 18.46
C GLY A 19 -2.13 -4.89 18.36
N VAL A 20 -1.65 -5.11 17.15
CA VAL A 20 -0.26 -5.47 16.87
C VAL A 20 0.43 -4.32 16.13
N LEU A 21 1.67 -4.02 16.48
CA LEU A 21 2.47 -3.01 15.79
C LEU A 21 3.18 -3.64 14.58
N ALA A 22 3.21 -2.90 13.47
CA ALA A 22 3.98 -3.24 12.28
C ALA A 22 4.78 -2.04 11.78
N ALA A 23 6.07 -2.24 11.53
CA ALA A 23 6.99 -1.23 11.04
C ALA A 23 7.17 -1.28 9.51
N THR A 24 6.70 -2.35 8.87
CA THR A 24 6.81 -2.57 7.43
C THR A 24 5.53 -3.15 6.85
N ASP A 25 5.29 -2.93 5.57
CA ASP A 25 4.16 -3.53 4.85
C ASP A 25 4.28 -5.07 4.78
N ALA A 26 5.50 -5.59 4.83
CA ALA A 26 5.75 -7.04 4.88
C ALA A 26 5.26 -7.66 6.20
N GLU A 27 5.43 -6.96 7.33
CA GLU A 27 4.89 -7.39 8.63
C GLU A 27 3.36 -7.36 8.62
N VAL A 28 2.75 -6.29 8.07
CA VAL A 28 1.28 -6.22 7.91
C VAL A 28 0.78 -7.38 7.06
N ARG A 29 1.44 -7.67 5.93
CA ARG A 29 1.12 -8.80 5.08
C ARG A 29 1.17 -10.12 5.85
N ALA A 30 2.23 -10.37 6.60
CA ALA A 30 2.39 -11.60 7.38
C ALA A 30 1.26 -11.79 8.41
N LEU A 31 0.83 -10.72 9.07
CA LEU A 31 -0.31 -10.74 9.99
C LEU A 31 -1.63 -11.09 9.27
N VAL A 32 -1.84 -10.54 8.08
CA VAL A 32 -3.01 -10.86 7.25
C VAL A 32 -2.98 -12.32 6.80
N GLU A 33 -1.86 -12.81 6.30
CA GLU A 33 -1.68 -14.20 5.87
C GLU A 33 -1.94 -15.17 7.03
N GLN A 34 -1.36 -14.92 8.20
CA GLN A 34 -1.57 -15.73 9.40
C GLN A 34 -3.04 -15.76 9.83
N ALA A 35 -3.72 -14.63 9.82
CA ALA A 35 -5.13 -14.55 10.16
C ALA A 35 -6.00 -15.34 9.17
N ARG A 36 -5.73 -15.21 7.87
CA ARG A 36 -6.45 -15.96 6.81
C ARG A 36 -6.24 -17.47 6.94
N GLN A 37 -5.01 -17.92 7.17
CA GLN A 37 -4.71 -19.33 7.40
C GLN A 37 -5.42 -19.89 8.63
N ALA A 38 -5.59 -19.05 9.67
CA ALA A 38 -6.32 -19.41 10.88
C ALA A 38 -7.85 -19.26 10.77
N GLY A 39 -8.38 -18.86 9.61
CA GLY A 39 -9.82 -18.67 9.39
C GLY A 39 -10.44 -17.56 10.23
N ARG A 40 -9.66 -16.57 10.66
CA ARG A 40 -10.11 -15.46 11.53
C ARG A 40 -9.82 -14.10 10.87
N PRO A 41 -10.53 -13.03 11.25
CA PRO A 41 -10.19 -11.69 10.79
C PRO A 41 -8.79 -11.29 11.30
N PRO A 42 -8.05 -10.46 10.54
CA PRO A 42 -6.81 -9.86 11.02
C PRO A 42 -7.05 -9.01 12.27
N ALA A 43 -6.08 -8.99 13.19
CA ALA A 43 -6.07 -8.06 14.30
C ALA A 43 -5.94 -6.61 13.78
N GLU A 44 -6.32 -5.65 14.63
CA GLU A 44 -6.03 -4.24 14.36
C GLU A 44 -4.51 -4.02 14.35
N VAL A 45 -4.00 -3.32 13.33
CA VAL A 45 -2.56 -3.13 13.14
C VAL A 45 -2.19 -1.66 13.30
N GLY A 46 -1.34 -1.37 14.27
CA GLY A 46 -0.75 -0.06 14.46
C GLY A 46 0.44 0.14 13.51
N LEU A 47 0.31 1.02 12.53
CA LEU A 47 1.36 1.27 11.53
C LEU A 47 2.40 2.24 12.10
N VAL A 48 3.62 1.77 12.29
CA VAL A 48 4.76 2.60 12.70
C VAL A 48 5.81 2.77 11.59
N GLY A 49 5.49 2.38 10.37
CA GLY A 49 6.32 2.53 9.17
C GLY A 49 5.67 1.86 7.96
N GLY A 50 6.39 1.81 6.85
CA GLY A 50 5.95 1.24 5.59
C GLY A 50 5.29 2.25 4.65
N ASP A 51 5.06 1.83 3.42
CA ASP A 51 4.49 2.66 2.36
C ASP A 51 2.98 2.89 2.58
N LEU A 52 2.29 1.90 3.15
CA LEU A 52 0.90 2.05 3.59
C LEU A 52 0.77 3.11 4.67
N CYS A 53 1.61 3.05 5.72
CA CYS A 53 1.63 4.05 6.79
C CYS A 53 1.78 5.46 6.22
N ARG A 54 2.74 5.66 5.31
CA ARG A 54 2.96 6.93 4.63
C ARG A 54 1.77 7.37 3.79
N THR A 55 1.14 6.45 3.07
CA THR A 55 -0.02 6.73 2.21
C THR A 55 -1.21 7.27 3.01
N VAL A 56 -1.45 6.73 4.20
CA VAL A 56 -2.53 7.19 5.08
C VAL A 56 -2.13 8.40 5.94
N GLY A 57 -1.00 9.02 5.67
CA GLY A 57 -0.51 10.22 6.38
C GLY A 57 0.14 9.93 7.73
N GLY A 58 0.43 8.67 8.04
CA GLY A 58 1.14 8.26 9.23
C GLY A 58 2.62 8.68 9.21
N ARG A 59 3.15 9.00 10.39
CA ARG A 59 4.55 9.41 10.57
C ARG A 59 5.39 8.39 11.35
N GLY A 60 4.81 7.22 11.64
CA GLY A 60 5.48 6.19 12.44
C GLY A 60 5.57 6.51 13.94
N ASP A 61 4.76 7.43 14.43
CA ASP A 61 4.74 7.81 15.85
C ASP A 61 4.01 6.75 16.68
N ARG A 62 4.81 5.91 17.32
CA ARG A 62 4.30 4.83 18.18
C ARG A 62 3.52 5.36 19.39
N ALA A 63 3.94 6.46 19.98
CA ALA A 63 3.30 7.02 21.17
C ALA A 63 1.89 7.49 20.86
N ARG A 64 1.67 8.06 19.67
CA ARG A 64 0.37 8.52 19.20
C ARG A 64 -0.65 7.40 19.09
N LEU A 65 -0.23 6.17 18.75
CA LEU A 65 -1.15 5.02 18.62
C LEU A 65 -1.87 4.66 19.94
N ALA A 66 -1.29 5.03 21.07
CA ALA A 66 -1.90 4.81 22.38
C ALA A 66 -2.82 5.95 22.84
N THR A 67 -3.01 6.99 22.04
CA THR A 67 -3.79 8.18 22.39
C THR A 67 -5.14 8.22 21.69
N PRO A 68 -6.10 9.00 22.20
CA PRO A 68 -7.38 9.23 21.51
C PRO A 68 -7.25 9.89 20.14
N ASP A 69 -6.10 10.55 19.86
CA ASP A 69 -5.83 11.22 18.58
C ASP A 69 -5.33 10.25 17.50
N ALA A 70 -5.14 8.99 17.81
CA ALA A 70 -4.89 7.97 16.80
C ALA A 70 -6.12 7.82 15.90
N VAL A 71 -5.89 7.47 14.64
CA VAL A 71 -6.96 7.30 13.66
C VAL A 71 -6.97 5.86 13.16
N ARG A 72 -8.12 5.21 13.29
CA ARG A 72 -8.40 3.88 12.74
C ARG A 72 -8.96 4.01 11.35
N LEU A 73 -8.38 3.29 10.42
CA LEU A 73 -8.75 3.32 9.01
C LEU A 73 -9.01 1.89 8.52
N PRO A 74 -10.14 1.62 7.87
CA PRO A 74 -10.28 0.39 7.11
C PRO A 74 -9.37 0.44 5.88
N VAL A 75 -8.70 -0.66 5.58
CA VAL A 75 -7.77 -0.78 4.46
C VAL A 75 -8.11 -2.03 3.67
N ASP A 76 -8.13 -1.92 2.34
CA ASP A 76 -8.31 -3.05 1.46
C ASP A 76 -7.09 -3.97 1.51
N VAL A 77 -7.35 -5.26 1.49
CA VAL A 77 -6.34 -6.30 1.35
C VAL A 77 -6.50 -6.91 -0.03
N ALA A 78 -5.52 -6.70 -0.87
CA ALA A 78 -5.53 -7.26 -2.22
C ALA A 78 -5.05 -8.72 -2.22
N ALA A 79 -5.65 -9.52 -3.08
CA ALA A 79 -5.24 -10.90 -3.33
C ALA A 79 -4.70 -11.04 -4.77
N VAL A 80 -3.69 -11.88 -4.93
CA VAL A 80 -3.13 -12.25 -6.23
C VAL A 80 -2.88 -13.74 -6.27
N THR A 81 -3.15 -14.36 -7.41
CA THR A 81 -2.81 -15.77 -7.66
C THR A 81 -1.54 -15.84 -8.51
N ILE A 82 -0.53 -16.53 -8.02
CA ILE A 82 0.74 -16.76 -8.71
C ILE A 82 0.97 -18.27 -8.70
N ASP A 83 1.08 -18.86 -9.88
CA ASP A 83 1.31 -20.31 -10.07
C ASP A 83 0.29 -21.21 -9.32
N GLY A 84 -0.97 -20.72 -9.20
CA GLY A 84 -2.06 -21.41 -8.51
C GLY A 84 -2.12 -21.16 -6.99
N GLU A 85 -1.16 -20.47 -6.42
CA GLU A 85 -1.14 -20.10 -5.01
C GLU A 85 -1.65 -18.68 -4.79
N SER A 86 -2.46 -18.49 -3.73
CA SER A 86 -2.99 -17.17 -3.36
C SER A 86 -2.05 -16.47 -2.40
N HIS A 87 -1.72 -15.24 -2.74
CA HIS A 87 -0.92 -14.32 -1.92
C HIS A 87 -1.70 -13.04 -1.64
N TRP A 88 -1.40 -12.38 -0.54
CA TRP A 88 -2.02 -11.11 -0.18
C TRP A 88 -0.99 -10.00 -0.10
N PHE A 89 -1.44 -8.77 -0.34
CA PHE A 89 -0.64 -7.57 -0.11
C PHE A 89 -1.54 -6.41 0.32
N VAL A 90 -0.97 -5.43 1.00
CA VAL A 90 -1.70 -4.28 1.56
C VAL A 90 -1.27 -2.95 0.94
N ALA A 91 -0.03 -2.85 0.47
CA ALA A 91 0.51 -1.63 -0.11
C ALA A 91 0.71 -1.75 -1.62
N HIS A 92 1.58 -2.66 -2.04
CA HIS A 92 1.87 -2.85 -3.46
C HIS A 92 2.45 -4.24 -3.74
N LEU A 93 2.34 -4.67 -4.99
CA LEU A 93 3.01 -5.84 -5.54
C LEU A 93 3.80 -5.42 -6.77
N VAL A 94 5.07 -5.81 -6.84
CA VAL A 94 5.92 -5.53 -8.00
C VAL A 94 6.49 -6.82 -8.54
N ALA A 95 6.15 -7.14 -9.79
CA ALA A 95 6.74 -8.25 -10.54
C ALA A 95 7.65 -7.69 -11.63
N ARG A 96 8.92 -8.11 -11.64
CA ARG A 96 9.92 -7.67 -12.62
C ARG A 96 11.06 -8.67 -12.74
N ARG A 97 11.62 -8.77 -13.93
CA ARG A 97 12.86 -9.52 -14.14
C ARG A 97 14.10 -8.68 -13.78
N SER A 98 14.06 -7.38 -14.10
CA SER A 98 15.17 -6.45 -13.86
C SER A 98 14.66 -5.02 -13.67
N TRP A 99 15.36 -4.22 -12.87
CA TRP A 99 15.10 -2.78 -12.79
C TRP A 99 15.53 -2.00 -14.05
N TRP A 100 16.41 -2.58 -14.86
CA TRP A 100 17.03 -1.90 -15.97
C TRP A 100 16.42 -2.25 -17.33
N ARG A 101 15.81 -3.44 -17.45
CA ARG A 101 15.24 -3.91 -18.72
C ARG A 101 14.12 -4.91 -18.51
N GLY A 102 13.31 -5.06 -19.56
CA GLY A 102 12.19 -6.00 -19.58
C GLY A 102 10.92 -5.42 -18.97
N ARG A 103 9.90 -6.25 -18.92
CA ARG A 103 8.59 -5.91 -18.38
C ARG A 103 8.65 -5.65 -16.88
N VAL A 104 7.89 -4.66 -16.43
CA VAL A 104 7.62 -4.37 -15.02
C VAL A 104 6.11 -4.32 -14.87
N VAL A 105 5.59 -5.03 -13.91
CA VAL A 105 4.21 -4.94 -13.48
C VAL A 105 4.22 -4.43 -12.05
N ALA A 106 3.50 -3.35 -11.77
CA ALA A 106 3.28 -2.86 -10.42
C ALA A 106 1.77 -2.72 -10.20
N VAL A 107 1.29 -3.31 -9.11
CA VAL A 107 -0.10 -3.22 -8.66
C VAL A 107 -0.09 -2.46 -7.35
N MET A 108 -0.78 -1.32 -7.32
CA MET A 108 -0.73 -0.38 -6.21
C MET A 108 -2.07 -0.32 -5.49
N ASN A 109 -2.04 -0.49 -4.19
CA ASN A 109 -3.10 -0.18 -3.24
C ASN A 109 -2.69 1.00 -2.35
N ALA A 110 -1.43 1.38 -2.39
CA ALA A 110 -0.84 2.52 -1.71
C ALA A 110 -0.15 3.43 -2.70
N GLN A 111 0.00 4.71 -2.36
CA GLN A 111 0.59 5.73 -3.21
C GLN A 111 2.10 5.50 -3.45
N TRP A 112 2.81 5.00 -2.44
CA TRP A 112 4.27 5.02 -2.41
C TRP A 112 4.91 3.65 -2.67
N ILE A 113 6.12 3.67 -3.27
CA ILE A 113 7.11 2.59 -3.20
C ILE A 113 8.40 3.20 -2.67
N GLY A 114 8.64 3.05 -1.37
CA GLY A 114 9.75 3.70 -0.69
C GLY A 114 9.68 5.22 -0.83
N ARG A 115 10.67 5.81 -1.51
CA ARG A 115 10.73 7.27 -1.75
C ARG A 115 9.96 7.74 -2.99
N TRP A 116 9.43 6.83 -3.78
CA TRP A 116 8.76 7.13 -5.05
C TRP A 116 7.26 7.25 -4.86
N ASP A 117 6.73 8.37 -5.31
CA ASP A 117 5.30 8.61 -5.46
C ASP A 117 4.84 7.97 -6.78
N VAL A 118 4.43 6.70 -6.72
CA VAL A 118 4.14 5.90 -7.92
C VAL A 118 2.69 6.06 -8.36
N ALA A 119 1.77 6.10 -7.42
CA ALA A 119 0.33 6.18 -7.67
C ALA A 119 -0.31 7.29 -6.81
N PRO A 120 -0.14 8.59 -7.18
CA PRO A 120 -0.58 9.73 -6.36
C PRO A 120 -2.09 9.78 -6.12
N ARG A 121 -2.87 8.99 -6.87
CA ARG A 121 -4.33 8.90 -6.76
C ARG A 121 -4.81 7.61 -6.12
N SER A 122 -3.90 6.69 -5.84
CA SER A 122 -4.24 5.42 -5.20
C SER A 122 -4.77 5.65 -3.79
N HIS A 123 -5.88 5.00 -3.48
CA HIS A 123 -6.51 5.11 -2.18
C HIS A 123 -6.73 3.70 -1.59
N PRO A 124 -6.18 3.41 -0.40
CA PRO A 124 -6.14 2.05 0.14
C PRO A 124 -7.49 1.53 0.68
N ASN A 125 -8.60 2.17 0.37
CA ASN A 125 -9.96 1.76 0.78
C ASN A 125 -11.03 2.16 -0.24
N ASP A 126 -10.74 2.14 -1.53
CA ASP A 126 -11.72 2.45 -2.58
C ASP A 126 -12.16 1.20 -3.36
N GLY A 127 -11.63 0.04 -3.01
CA GLY A 127 -11.89 -1.23 -3.68
C GLY A 127 -11.25 -1.35 -5.05
N LEU A 128 -10.31 -0.45 -5.39
CA LEU A 128 -9.62 -0.41 -6.67
C LEU A 128 -8.11 -0.64 -6.48
N LEU A 129 -7.46 -1.05 -7.55
CA LEU A 129 -6.01 -1.18 -7.61
C LEU A 129 -5.51 -0.45 -8.86
N ASP A 130 -4.51 0.37 -8.70
CA ASP A 130 -3.82 0.96 -9.84
C ASP A 130 -2.84 -0.03 -10.43
N LEU A 131 -2.98 -0.32 -11.72
CA LEU A 131 -2.11 -1.23 -12.44
C LEU A 131 -1.17 -0.46 -13.37
N PHE A 132 0.10 -0.66 -13.18
CA PHE A 132 1.14 -0.28 -14.12
C PHE A 132 1.74 -1.55 -14.75
N ASP A 133 1.64 -1.67 -16.08
CA ASP A 133 2.20 -2.78 -16.84
C ASP A 133 2.90 -2.25 -18.08
N GLY A 134 4.20 -2.46 -18.18
CA GLY A 134 4.95 -1.93 -19.31
C GLY A 134 6.38 -2.42 -19.40
N SER A 135 6.98 -2.16 -20.57
CA SER A 135 8.39 -2.44 -20.85
C SER A 135 9.12 -1.15 -21.25
N PRO A 136 9.20 -0.16 -20.34
CA PRO A 136 9.80 1.12 -20.67
C PRO A 136 11.26 0.97 -21.06
N SER A 137 11.72 1.82 -21.98
CA SER A 137 13.11 1.92 -22.38
C SER A 137 14.02 2.34 -21.21
N LEU A 138 15.32 2.18 -21.33
CA LEU A 138 16.27 2.64 -20.28
C LEU A 138 16.14 4.14 -20.02
N ASP A 139 15.95 4.93 -21.08
CA ASP A 139 15.78 6.38 -20.98
C ASP A 139 14.48 6.74 -20.26
N ASP A 140 13.37 6.07 -20.57
CA ASP A 140 12.10 6.29 -19.91
C ASP A 140 12.15 5.88 -18.43
N ARG A 141 12.86 4.79 -18.10
CA ARG A 141 13.09 4.39 -16.68
C ARG A 141 13.88 5.45 -15.92
N TRP A 142 14.87 6.03 -16.56
CA TRP A 142 15.68 7.09 -15.98
C TRP A 142 14.86 8.37 -15.74
N LYS A 143 14.06 8.77 -16.73
CA LYS A 143 13.13 9.90 -16.65
C LYS A 143 12.05 9.65 -15.60
N ALA A 144 11.43 8.46 -15.60
CA ALA A 144 10.43 8.06 -14.62
C ALA A 144 11.00 8.13 -13.19
N ARG A 145 12.19 7.57 -12.96
CA ARG A 145 12.85 7.56 -11.65
C ARG A 145 13.05 8.97 -11.07
N ARG A 146 13.33 9.96 -11.92
CA ARG A 146 13.43 11.37 -11.48
C ARG A 146 12.06 11.97 -11.16
N ARG A 147 11.06 11.71 -11.98
CA ARG A 147 9.69 12.24 -11.82
C ARG A 147 8.94 11.60 -10.66
N LEU A 148 9.17 10.32 -10.40
CA LEU A 148 8.57 9.60 -9.27
C LEU A 148 8.99 10.17 -7.90
N ILE A 149 10.14 10.84 -7.79
CA ILE A 149 10.56 11.47 -6.53
C ILE A 149 9.69 12.69 -6.21
N THR A 150 9.19 13.38 -7.23
CA THR A 150 8.42 14.62 -7.11
C THR A 150 6.92 14.42 -7.33
N GLY A 151 6.48 13.19 -7.62
CA GLY A 151 5.07 12.90 -7.96
C GLY A 151 4.59 13.54 -9.26
N THR A 152 5.51 14.07 -10.09
CA THR A 152 5.17 14.80 -11.32
C THR A 152 5.11 13.92 -12.56
N HIS A 153 5.14 12.60 -12.41
CA HIS A 153 4.92 11.69 -13.51
C HIS A 153 3.41 11.65 -13.82
N VAL A 154 3.08 12.05 -15.01
CA VAL A 154 1.76 11.75 -15.57
C VAL A 154 1.90 10.38 -16.24
N PRO A 155 1.13 9.35 -15.86
CA PRO A 155 1.12 8.12 -16.64
C PRO A 155 0.78 8.49 -18.08
N PRO A 156 1.49 7.94 -19.09
CA PRO A 156 1.15 8.18 -20.47
C PRO A 156 -0.33 7.81 -20.68
N PRO A 157 -1.07 8.56 -21.51
CA PRO A 157 -2.42 8.16 -21.87
C PRO A 157 -2.35 6.76 -22.45
N ALA A 158 -3.14 5.87 -21.92
CA ALA A 158 -3.28 4.44 -22.22
C ALA A 158 -2.35 3.92 -23.35
N ILE A 159 -1.34 3.19 -22.97
CA ILE A 159 -0.56 2.38 -23.91
C ILE A 159 -1.28 1.06 -24.08
#